data_4fab1688bf3997f0b574687d5ab7c4c2
#
_entry.id   4fab1688bf3997f0b574687d5ab7c4c2
#
_cell.length_a   1.000
_cell.length_b   1.000
_cell.length_c   1.000
_cell.angle_alpha   90.00
_cell.angle_beta   90.00
_cell.angle_gamma   90.00
#
_symmetry.space_group_name_H-M   'P 1'
#
loop_
_entity.id
_entity.type
_entity.pdbx_description
1 polymer ?
#
loop_
_entity_poly.entity_id
_entity_poly.type
_entity_poly.pdbx_seq_one_letter_code
_entity_poly.pdbx_strand_id
1 'polypeptide(L)'
;IVEKSYGQKLSIPDDLLRVSGDLDSCNFDGERIVVFINGKECALCYIRVFAVWNYVNDLAKRSHAQLMFIFDPDEEDAPSLIPYLRLVKEFNIFLDVDHGFVMQNDFLMLDSKYDVFLIDKDNKVVLRGNPTLGDAMLHLYEEILSNSNGLYYETILR
;
A
#
# COMPACT_ATOMS: atom_id res chain seq x y z
N ILE A 1 14.49 10.17 2.48
CA ILE A 1 13.44 9.27 3.01
C ILE A 1 13.43 7.96 2.22
N VAL A 2 13.41 8.03 0.89
CA VAL A 2 13.43 6.83 0.03
C VAL A 2 14.65 5.96 0.32
N GLU A 3 15.83 6.55 0.40
CA GLU A 3 17.08 5.84 0.66
C GLU A 3 17.11 5.11 2.00
N LYS A 4 16.53 5.71 3.05
CA LYS A 4 16.50 5.11 4.39
C LYS A 4 15.59 3.90 4.50
N SER A 5 14.55 3.84 3.68
CA SER A 5 13.58 2.74 3.70
C SER A 5 13.96 1.60 2.76
N TYR A 6 14.82 1.86 1.77
CA TYR A 6 15.19 0.87 0.76
C TYR A 6 15.85 -0.36 1.37
N GLY A 7 15.36 -1.53 0.98
CA GLY A 7 15.87 -2.80 1.45
C GLY A 7 15.38 -3.21 2.85
N GLN A 8 14.70 -2.33 3.56
CA GLN A 8 14.09 -2.66 4.85
C GLN A 8 12.87 -3.55 4.64
N LYS A 9 12.72 -4.54 5.50
CA LYS A 9 11.57 -5.45 5.42
C LYS A 9 10.34 -4.79 6.02
N LEU A 10 9.28 -4.70 5.21
CA LEU A 10 7.96 -4.26 5.66
C LEU A 10 7.22 -5.46 6.23
N SER A 11 6.75 -5.34 7.46
CA SER A 11 5.94 -6.38 8.08
C SER A 11 4.46 -6.12 7.80
N ILE A 12 3.80 -7.09 7.16
CA ILE A 12 2.36 -7.06 6.94
C ILE A 12 1.71 -7.92 8.02
N PRO A 13 0.85 -7.35 8.87
CA PRO A 13 0.15 -8.16 9.88
C PRO A 13 -0.67 -9.27 9.22
N ASP A 14 -0.65 -10.46 9.79
CA ASP A 14 -1.38 -11.63 9.29
C ASP A 14 -2.83 -11.67 9.76
N ASP A 15 -3.21 -10.80 10.67
CA ASP A 15 -4.57 -10.68 11.24
C ASP A 15 -5.39 -9.52 10.64
N LEU A 16 -4.97 -8.97 9.50
CA LEU A 16 -5.73 -7.93 8.80
C LEU A 16 -7.10 -8.44 8.38
N LEU A 17 -8.13 -7.63 8.64
CA LEU A 17 -9.49 -7.92 8.21
C LEU A 17 -9.70 -7.47 6.76
N ARG A 18 -9.88 -8.42 5.85
CA ARG A 18 -10.23 -8.08 4.47
C ARG A 18 -11.66 -7.56 4.38
N VAL A 19 -11.81 -6.36 3.81
CA VAL A 19 -13.10 -5.71 3.65
C VAL A 19 -13.56 -5.76 2.20
N SER A 20 -12.65 -5.69 1.24
CA SER A 20 -12.94 -5.66 -0.18
C SER A 20 -11.82 -6.28 -1.00
N GLY A 21 -12.15 -6.73 -2.23
CA GLY A 21 -11.20 -7.36 -3.13
C GLY A 21 -11.01 -8.85 -2.88
N ASP A 22 -10.15 -9.47 -3.67
CA ASP A 22 -9.90 -10.92 -3.67
C ASP A 22 -8.48 -11.28 -3.18
N LEU A 23 -7.65 -10.29 -2.85
CA LEU A 23 -6.27 -10.51 -2.44
C LEU A 23 -6.20 -11.19 -1.07
N ASP A 24 -5.44 -12.26 -1.00
CA ASP A 24 -4.99 -12.82 0.26
C ASP A 24 -3.76 -12.03 0.73
N SER A 25 -3.86 -11.37 1.88
CA SER A 25 -2.80 -10.52 2.41
C SER A 25 -1.51 -11.28 2.74
N CYS A 26 -1.62 -12.58 2.97
CA CYS A 26 -0.50 -13.40 3.43
C CYS A 26 0.24 -14.16 2.33
N ASN A 27 -0.44 -14.50 1.24
CA ASN A 27 0.05 -15.48 0.27
C ASN A 27 0.33 -14.94 -1.14
N PHE A 28 0.40 -13.64 -1.31
CA PHE A 28 0.72 -13.10 -2.63
C PHE A 28 2.22 -13.20 -2.91
N ASP A 29 2.56 -13.83 -4.04
CA ASP A 29 3.94 -14.11 -4.46
C ASP A 29 4.40 -13.16 -5.57
N GLY A 30 4.47 -11.88 -5.26
CA GLY A 30 4.89 -10.86 -6.23
C GLY A 30 5.08 -9.50 -5.57
N GLU A 31 5.36 -8.49 -6.41
CA GLU A 31 5.45 -7.11 -5.95
C GLU A 31 4.09 -6.61 -5.49
N ARG A 32 4.10 -5.79 -4.44
CA ARG A 32 2.89 -5.15 -3.91
C ARG A 32 3.11 -3.67 -3.69
N ILE A 33 2.09 -2.90 -4.03
CA ILE A 33 2.00 -1.50 -3.62
C ILE A 33 1.12 -1.48 -2.37
N VAL A 34 1.70 -1.09 -1.25
CA VAL A 34 1.01 -1.02 0.04
C VAL A 34 0.72 0.43 0.36
N VAL A 35 -0.56 0.77 0.49
CA VAL A 35 -1.02 2.09 0.88
C VAL A 35 -1.52 2.01 2.31
N PHE A 36 -0.77 2.60 3.24
CA PHE A 36 -1.16 2.66 4.64
C PHE A 36 -1.86 3.98 4.92
N ILE A 37 -3.07 3.91 5.49
CA ILE A 37 -3.89 5.07 5.80
C ILE A 37 -4.18 5.08 7.30
N ASN A 38 -3.65 6.09 7.99
CA ASN A 38 -3.90 6.28 9.40
C ASN A 38 -5.29 6.88 9.61
N GLY A 39 -6.10 6.22 10.40
CA GLY A 39 -7.51 6.55 10.62
C GLY A 39 -7.81 7.75 11.50
N LYS A 40 -6.79 8.45 11.99
CA LYS A 40 -6.98 9.70 12.76
C LYS A 40 -7.49 10.85 11.91
N GLU A 41 -7.51 10.71 10.60
CA GLU A 41 -8.10 11.68 9.69
C GLU A 41 -9.39 11.11 9.07
N CYS A 42 -10.20 11.96 8.48
CA CYS A 42 -11.50 11.61 7.91
C CYS A 42 -11.40 10.42 6.94
N ALA A 43 -11.74 9.23 7.41
CA ALA A 43 -11.70 8.01 6.60
C ALA A 43 -12.63 8.12 5.37
N LEU A 44 -13.78 8.80 5.50
CA LEU A 44 -14.68 9.07 4.39
C LEU A 44 -14.04 9.98 3.33
N CYS A 45 -13.09 10.83 3.72
CA CYS A 45 -12.36 11.68 2.78
C CYS A 45 -11.47 10.84 1.86
N TYR A 46 -10.95 9.72 2.34
CA TYR A 46 -10.11 8.82 1.54
C TYR A 46 -10.93 7.99 0.53
N ILE A 47 -12.18 7.72 0.83
CA ILE A 47 -13.05 6.98 -0.10
C ILE A 47 -13.21 7.75 -1.42
N ARG A 48 -13.23 9.07 -1.36
CA ARG A 48 -13.29 9.93 -2.55
C ARG A 48 -12.02 9.91 -3.38
N VAL A 49 -10.88 9.50 -2.78
CA VAL A 49 -9.59 9.45 -3.48
C VAL A 49 -9.36 8.15 -4.24
N PHE A 50 -10.19 7.13 -4.08
CA PHE A 50 -10.01 5.88 -4.82
C PHE A 50 -10.00 6.07 -6.33
N ALA A 51 -10.72 7.07 -6.84
CA ALA A 51 -10.72 7.36 -8.28
C ALA A 51 -9.31 7.69 -8.82
N VAL A 52 -8.47 8.39 -8.03
CA VAL A 52 -7.10 8.72 -8.46
C VAL A 52 -6.18 7.51 -8.47
N TRP A 53 -6.57 6.43 -7.76
CA TRP A 53 -5.80 5.20 -7.71
C TRP A 53 -6.12 4.21 -8.85
N ASN A 54 -7.14 4.50 -9.67
CA ASN A 54 -7.52 3.61 -10.76
C ASN A 54 -6.37 3.33 -11.73
N TYR A 55 -5.61 4.35 -12.09
CA TYR A 55 -4.45 4.19 -12.97
C TYR A 55 -3.38 3.29 -12.35
N VAL A 56 -3.06 3.52 -11.07
CA VAL A 56 -2.06 2.71 -10.36
C VAL A 56 -2.54 1.27 -10.18
N ASN A 57 -3.83 1.08 -9.94
CA ASN A 57 -4.42 -0.26 -9.85
C ASN A 57 -4.29 -1.02 -11.17
N ASP A 58 -4.58 -0.37 -12.28
CA ASP A 58 -4.43 -0.96 -13.61
C ASP A 58 -2.95 -1.24 -13.94
N LEU A 59 -2.06 -0.33 -13.57
CA LEU A 59 -0.63 -0.50 -13.73
C LEU A 59 -0.14 -1.73 -12.95
N ALA A 60 -0.55 -1.88 -11.70
CA ALA A 60 -0.21 -3.03 -10.88
C ALA A 60 -0.70 -4.33 -11.53
N LYS A 61 -1.95 -4.39 -11.95
CA LYS A 61 -2.53 -5.57 -12.61
C LYS A 61 -1.79 -5.96 -13.88
N ARG A 62 -1.47 -4.98 -14.73
CA ARG A 62 -0.71 -5.22 -15.97
C ARG A 62 0.71 -5.72 -15.71
N SER A 63 1.26 -5.38 -14.55
CA SER A 63 2.63 -5.73 -14.16
C SER A 63 2.68 -6.99 -13.28
N HIS A 64 1.56 -7.70 -13.13
CA HIS A 64 1.42 -8.85 -12.23
C HIS A 64 1.75 -8.51 -10.77
N ALA A 65 1.56 -7.27 -10.38
CA ALA A 65 1.67 -6.79 -9.01
C ALA A 65 0.28 -6.61 -8.39
N GLN A 66 0.23 -6.33 -7.11
CA GLN A 66 -1.02 -6.08 -6.40
C GLN A 66 -0.97 -4.73 -5.70
N LEU A 67 -2.09 -4.02 -5.74
CA LEU A 67 -2.31 -2.82 -4.94
C LEU A 67 -3.18 -3.19 -3.74
N MET A 68 -2.72 -2.88 -2.54
CA MET A 68 -3.48 -3.12 -1.31
C MET A 68 -3.51 -1.88 -0.43
N PHE A 69 -4.67 -1.63 0.16
CA PHE A 69 -4.90 -0.56 1.12
C PHE A 69 -5.02 -1.16 2.52
N ILE A 70 -4.30 -0.58 3.47
CA ILE A 70 -4.41 -0.92 4.89
C ILE A 70 -4.91 0.32 5.62
N PHE A 71 -6.14 0.25 6.12
CA PHE A 71 -6.72 1.29 6.95
C PHE A 71 -6.52 0.95 8.42
N ASP A 72 -6.01 1.91 9.16
CA ASP A 72 -5.84 1.81 10.62
C ASP A 72 -6.82 2.81 11.29
N PRO A 73 -8.12 2.47 11.37
CA PRO A 73 -9.13 3.36 11.93
C PRO A 73 -9.09 3.34 13.46
N ASP A 74 -9.59 4.42 14.07
CA ASP A 74 -9.92 4.38 15.48
C ASP A 74 -11.03 3.35 15.72
N GLU A 75 -11.03 2.67 16.85
CA GLU A 75 -11.98 1.58 17.15
C GLU A 75 -13.44 2.01 17.01
N GLU A 76 -13.74 3.27 17.36
CA GLU A 76 -15.08 3.84 17.27
C GLU A 76 -15.57 4.02 15.84
N ASP A 77 -14.65 4.27 14.90
CA ASP A 77 -14.97 4.59 13.51
C ASP A 77 -15.02 3.35 12.61
N ALA A 78 -14.37 2.26 13.00
CA ALA A 78 -14.26 1.06 12.18
C ALA A 78 -15.61 0.51 11.71
N PRO A 79 -16.65 0.36 12.58
CA PRO A 79 -17.94 -0.19 12.16
C PRO A 79 -18.66 0.66 11.12
N SER A 80 -18.55 1.99 11.20
CA SER A 80 -19.20 2.89 10.27
C SER A 80 -18.48 2.97 8.92
N LEU A 81 -17.19 2.66 8.89
CA LEU A 81 -16.35 2.71 7.69
C LEU A 81 -16.55 1.50 6.77
N ILE A 82 -16.76 0.32 7.34
CA ILE A 82 -16.85 -0.94 6.61
C ILE A 82 -17.86 -0.92 5.46
N PRO A 83 -19.11 -0.46 5.65
CA PRO A 83 -20.09 -0.46 4.55
C PRO A 83 -19.64 0.36 3.35
N TYR A 84 -18.96 1.47 3.57
CA TYR A 84 -18.46 2.33 2.48
C TYR A 84 -17.30 1.68 1.75
N LEU A 85 -16.36 1.08 2.47
CA LEU A 85 -15.21 0.40 1.87
C LEU A 85 -15.64 -0.81 1.04
N ARG A 86 -16.69 -1.49 1.40
CA ARG A 86 -17.25 -2.62 0.65
C ARG A 86 -17.84 -2.23 -0.71
N LEU A 87 -18.14 -0.96 -0.92
CA LEU A 87 -18.63 -0.48 -2.21
C LEU A 87 -17.53 -0.37 -3.26
N VAL A 88 -16.28 -0.33 -2.84
CA VAL A 88 -15.11 -0.15 -3.73
C VAL A 88 -14.49 -1.51 -4.04
N LYS A 89 -15.24 -2.34 -4.77
CA LYS A 89 -14.91 -3.76 -4.99
C LYS A 89 -13.67 -4.01 -5.83
N GLU A 90 -13.28 -3.04 -6.65
CA GLU A 90 -12.12 -3.14 -7.53
C GLU A 90 -10.78 -3.01 -6.81
N PHE A 91 -10.78 -2.62 -5.54
CA PHE A 91 -9.58 -2.47 -4.73
C PHE A 91 -9.51 -3.51 -3.62
N ASN A 92 -8.28 -3.92 -3.29
CA ASN A 92 -8.01 -4.78 -2.14
C ASN A 92 -7.86 -3.91 -0.90
N ILE A 93 -8.80 -4.03 0.03
CA ILE A 93 -8.87 -3.17 1.20
C ILE A 93 -8.90 -4.02 2.46
N PHE A 94 -8.04 -3.66 3.41
CA PHE A 94 -7.90 -4.32 4.70
C PHE A 94 -8.06 -3.31 5.84
N LEU A 95 -8.61 -3.75 6.96
CA LEU A 95 -8.62 -3.01 8.22
C LEU A 95 -7.61 -3.62 9.18
N ASP A 96 -6.82 -2.76 9.79
CA ASP A 96 -5.84 -3.12 10.81
C ASP A 96 -6.41 -2.75 12.19
N VAL A 97 -7.35 -3.55 12.67
CA VAL A 97 -8.10 -3.26 13.92
C VAL A 97 -7.22 -3.32 15.16
N ASP A 98 -6.13 -4.07 15.11
CA ASP A 98 -5.20 -4.24 16.23
C ASP A 98 -3.99 -3.31 16.14
N HIS A 99 -3.95 -2.40 15.17
CA HIS A 99 -2.86 -1.44 14.95
C HIS A 99 -1.49 -2.12 14.74
N GLY A 100 -1.48 -3.35 14.23
CA GLY A 100 -0.28 -4.16 14.08
C GLY A 100 0.71 -3.61 13.07
N PHE A 101 0.24 -2.94 12.02
CA PHE A 101 1.12 -2.39 10.98
C PHE A 101 2.07 -1.32 11.54
N VAL A 102 1.55 -0.37 12.31
CA VAL A 102 2.35 0.66 12.95
C VAL A 102 3.32 0.04 13.97
N MET A 103 2.82 -0.89 14.78
CA MET A 103 3.63 -1.53 15.82
C MET A 103 4.77 -2.37 15.24
N GLN A 104 4.54 -3.07 14.15
CA GLN A 104 5.55 -3.92 13.51
C GLN A 104 6.53 -3.13 12.63
N ASN A 105 6.20 -1.89 12.27
CA ASN A 105 7.00 -1.05 11.37
C ASN A 105 7.36 0.29 11.99
N ASP A 106 7.51 0.36 13.30
CA ASP A 106 7.79 1.60 14.03
C ASP A 106 9.08 2.30 13.55
N PHE A 107 10.06 1.52 13.10
CA PHE A 107 11.33 2.03 12.58
C PHE A 107 11.18 2.85 11.28
N LEU A 108 10.05 2.72 10.58
CA LEU A 108 9.79 3.46 9.34
C LEU A 108 9.33 4.90 9.59
N MET A 109 9.00 5.25 10.82
CA MET A 109 8.48 6.58 11.18
C MET A 109 7.36 6.99 10.22
N LEU A 110 6.27 6.20 10.22
CA LEU A 110 5.15 6.37 9.31
C LEU A 110 4.54 7.77 9.40
N ASP A 111 4.16 8.31 8.25
CA ASP A 111 3.48 9.59 8.15
C ASP A 111 2.14 9.54 8.89
N SER A 112 1.73 10.69 9.44
CA SER A 112 0.45 10.81 10.16
C SER A 112 -0.78 10.64 9.27
N LYS A 113 -0.66 10.88 7.96
CA LYS A 113 -1.78 10.82 7.01
C LYS A 113 -1.85 9.46 6.34
N TYR A 114 -0.95 9.22 5.44
CA TYR A 114 -0.76 7.92 4.85
C TYR A 114 0.62 7.80 4.21
N ASP A 115 1.03 6.57 4.02
CA ASP A 115 2.33 6.24 3.46
C ASP A 115 2.16 5.18 2.37
N VAL A 116 3.02 5.23 1.36
CA VAL A 116 2.92 4.31 0.22
C VAL A 116 4.27 3.65 -0.01
N PHE A 117 4.24 2.32 -0.14
CA PHE A 117 5.43 1.50 -0.33
C PHE A 117 5.25 0.58 -1.54
N LEU A 118 6.29 0.48 -2.36
CA LEU A 118 6.44 -0.63 -3.28
C LEU A 118 7.36 -1.64 -2.63
N ILE A 119 6.88 -2.86 -2.45
CA ILE A 119 7.66 -3.96 -1.86
C ILE A 119 7.83 -5.10 -2.86
N ASP A 120 8.95 -5.80 -2.75
CA ASP A 120 9.22 -6.98 -3.55
C ASP A 120 8.54 -8.23 -2.97
N LYS A 121 8.77 -9.38 -3.60
CA LYS A 121 8.23 -10.68 -3.15
C LYS A 121 8.69 -11.09 -1.75
N ASP A 122 9.81 -10.55 -1.27
CA ASP A 122 10.34 -10.82 0.06
C ASP A 122 9.93 -9.75 1.08
N ASN A 123 8.96 -8.90 0.75
CA ASN A 123 8.45 -7.80 1.54
C ASN A 123 9.49 -6.69 1.81
N LYS A 124 10.54 -6.61 1.03
CA LYS A 124 11.52 -5.53 1.15
C LYS A 124 11.06 -4.29 0.42
N VAL A 125 11.22 -3.14 1.04
CA VAL A 125 10.87 -1.86 0.44
C VAL A 125 11.81 -1.56 -0.73
N VAL A 126 11.24 -1.42 -1.91
CA VAL A 126 11.92 -1.03 -3.15
C VAL A 126 11.80 0.46 -3.37
N LEU A 127 10.63 1.03 -3.07
CA LEU A 127 10.32 2.43 -3.25
C LEU A 127 9.34 2.89 -2.17
N ARG A 128 9.53 4.11 -1.67
CA ARG A 128 8.61 4.74 -0.74
C ARG A 128 8.20 6.10 -1.27
N GLY A 129 6.93 6.30 -1.49
CA GLY A 129 6.37 7.56 -1.99
C GLY A 129 5.05 7.33 -2.70
N ASN A 130 4.25 8.38 -2.81
CA ASN A 130 2.90 8.30 -3.35
C ASN A 130 2.90 8.60 -4.87
N PRO A 131 2.61 7.62 -5.72
CA PRO A 131 2.59 7.81 -7.17
C PRO A 131 1.43 8.69 -7.66
N THR A 132 0.44 8.98 -6.82
CA THR A 132 -0.70 9.82 -7.21
C THR A 132 -0.44 11.32 -7.01
N LEU A 133 0.65 11.70 -6.34
CA LEU A 133 0.93 13.08 -5.99
C LEU A 133 1.94 13.78 -6.92
N GLY A 134 2.53 13.09 -7.87
CA GLY A 134 3.48 13.71 -8.77
C GLY A 134 4.00 12.76 -9.85
N ASP A 135 4.28 13.32 -11.02
CA ASP A 135 4.70 12.56 -12.19
C ASP A 135 6.04 11.84 -12.01
N ALA A 136 6.98 12.45 -11.31
CA ALA A 136 8.29 11.85 -11.08
C ALA A 136 8.19 10.54 -10.29
N MET A 137 7.38 10.52 -9.22
CA MET A 137 7.16 9.31 -8.44
C MET A 137 6.39 8.25 -9.24
N LEU A 138 5.38 8.68 -9.99
CA LEU A 138 4.62 7.77 -10.86
C LEU A 138 5.54 7.10 -11.89
N HIS A 139 6.44 7.85 -12.54
CA HIS A 139 7.39 7.29 -13.48
C HIS A 139 8.32 6.25 -12.86
N LEU A 140 8.76 6.46 -11.61
CA LEU A 140 9.55 5.45 -10.90
C LEU A 140 8.77 4.14 -10.71
N TYR A 141 7.51 4.22 -10.31
CA TYR A 141 6.64 3.05 -10.21
C TYR A 141 6.46 2.35 -11.55
N GLU A 142 6.18 3.12 -12.60
CA GLU A 142 6.02 2.56 -13.94
C GLU A 142 7.28 1.82 -14.42
N GLU A 143 8.45 2.41 -14.24
CA GLU A 143 9.72 1.81 -14.65
C GLU A 143 10.01 0.53 -13.86
N ILE A 144 9.85 0.56 -12.53
CA ILE A 144 10.12 -0.60 -11.68
C ILE A 144 9.15 -1.73 -11.98
N LEU A 145 7.86 -1.43 -12.09
CA LEU A 145 6.83 -2.44 -12.33
C LEU A 145 6.85 -3.00 -13.75
N SER A 146 7.28 -2.23 -14.74
CA SER A 146 7.41 -2.73 -16.13
C SER A 146 8.61 -3.66 -16.30
N ASN A 147 9.54 -3.68 -15.36
CA ASN A 147 10.72 -4.50 -15.40
C ASN A 147 10.78 -5.40 -14.15
N SER A 148 10.15 -6.58 -14.23
CA SER A 148 10.07 -7.55 -13.14
C SER A 148 11.41 -8.20 -12.78
N ASN A 149 12.52 -7.72 -13.36
CA ASN A 149 13.86 -8.23 -13.13
C ASN A 149 14.50 -7.50 -11.95
N GLY A 150 14.82 -8.20 -10.85
CA GLY A 150 15.38 -7.58 -9.64
C GLY A 150 16.64 -6.74 -9.84
N LEU A 151 17.39 -6.98 -10.94
CA LEU A 151 18.55 -6.18 -11.31
C LEU A 151 18.19 -4.72 -11.64
N TYR A 152 16.99 -4.46 -12.06
CA TYR A 152 16.53 -3.14 -12.44
C TYR A 152 16.37 -2.22 -11.22
N TYR A 153 15.93 -2.73 -10.12
CA TYR A 153 15.83 -1.97 -8.87
C TYR A 153 17.18 -1.41 -8.44
N GLU A 154 18.21 -2.22 -8.53
CA GLU A 154 19.57 -1.79 -8.21
C GLU A 154 20.08 -0.67 -9.14
N THR A 155 19.69 -0.70 -10.39
CA THR A 155 20.09 0.31 -11.38
C THR A 155 19.43 1.66 -11.14
N ILE A 156 18.15 1.68 -10.76
CA ILE A 156 17.41 2.93 -10.53
C ILE A 156 17.80 3.59 -9.21
N LEU A 157 18.03 2.79 -8.18
CA LEU A 157 18.21 3.29 -6.81
C LEU A 157 19.68 3.47 -6.41
N ARG A 158 20.59 3.22 -7.32
CA ARG A 158 21.99 3.61 -7.18
C ARG A 158 22.13 5.09 -7.57
#